data_eb8d51279a51159b80a6b71fd743b126
#
_entry.id   eb8d51279a51159b80a6b71fd743b126
#
_cell.length_a   1.000
_cell.length_b   1.000
_cell.length_c   1.000
_cell.angle_alpha   90.00
_cell.angle_beta   90.00
_cell.angle_gamma   90.00
#
_symmetry.space_group_name_H-M   'P 1'
#
loop_
_entity.id
_entity.type
_entity.pdbx_description
1 polymer ?
#
loop_
_entity_poly.entity_id
_entity_poly.type
_entity_poly.pdbx_seq_one_letter_code
_entity_poly.pdbx_strand_id
1 'polypeptide(L)'
;QATAEGFRVAAHNPAIIGTLSITLVANMFFFTYAPLIPVFAEKVLGVGPTLMGLLGGAHGLGAFIGAGFIALQSKINKRSGYYYKGTLVALGGLFIFSLSQVYTLSFAALVIAGMGIAGFATMQPALIILSSDDATRGRILGIVSMTIGILPLSMVLVGGMAAILGPALAIGISSGVGVALTAILSFYAREMRKL
;
A
#
# COMPACT_ATOMS: atom_id res chain seq x y z
N GLN A 1 4.95 15.50 -24.35
CA GLN A 1 5.65 14.50 -25.17
C GLN A 1 6.41 13.48 -24.30
N ALA A 2 7.24 13.89 -23.33
CA ALA A 2 8.03 12.98 -22.47
C ALA A 2 7.16 12.00 -21.64
N THR A 3 5.99 12.44 -21.18
CA THR A 3 5.07 11.60 -20.36
C THR A 3 4.39 10.53 -21.20
N ALA A 4 3.93 10.87 -22.42
CA ALA A 4 3.29 9.92 -23.34
C ALA A 4 4.29 8.82 -23.76
N GLU A 5 5.55 9.19 -23.98
CA GLU A 5 6.60 8.25 -24.29
C GLU A 5 6.94 7.33 -23.09
N GLY A 6 6.92 7.86 -21.86
CA GLY A 6 7.04 7.07 -20.64
C GLY A 6 5.94 6.03 -20.50
N PHE A 7 4.67 6.41 -20.75
CA PHE A 7 3.54 5.46 -20.77
C PHE A 7 3.68 4.40 -21.84
N ARG A 8 4.16 4.76 -23.03
CA ARG A 8 4.41 3.81 -24.12
C ARG A 8 5.50 2.80 -23.75
N VAL A 9 6.59 3.24 -23.15
CA VAL A 9 7.66 2.35 -22.65
C VAL A 9 7.15 1.45 -21.54
N ALA A 10 6.42 2.00 -20.56
CA ALA A 10 5.82 1.23 -19.49
C ALA A 10 4.86 0.15 -20.03
N ALA A 11 4.04 0.49 -21.05
CA ALA A 11 3.06 -0.42 -21.62
C ALA A 11 3.68 -1.66 -22.32
N HIS A 12 4.93 -1.60 -22.71
CA HIS A 12 5.64 -2.72 -23.34
C HIS A 12 6.41 -3.60 -22.36
N ASN A 13 6.48 -3.20 -21.07
CA ASN A 13 7.19 -3.98 -20.05
C ASN A 13 6.21 -4.46 -18.96
N PRO A 14 5.82 -5.75 -18.95
CA PRO A 14 4.88 -6.30 -17.98
C PRO A 14 5.28 -6.10 -16.52
N ALA A 15 6.59 -6.10 -16.19
CA ALA A 15 7.07 -5.89 -14.84
C ALA A 15 6.83 -4.45 -14.38
N ILE A 16 6.98 -3.47 -15.28
CA ILE A 16 6.73 -2.06 -15.01
C ILE A 16 5.23 -1.83 -14.83
N ILE A 17 4.38 -2.37 -15.73
CA ILE A 17 2.92 -2.28 -15.60
C ILE A 17 2.47 -2.85 -14.25
N GLY A 18 2.92 -4.05 -13.90
CA GLY A 18 2.57 -4.69 -12.63
C GLY A 18 2.97 -3.85 -11.42
N THR A 19 4.19 -3.27 -11.45
CA THR A 19 4.67 -2.39 -10.38
C THR A 19 3.84 -1.12 -10.28
N LEU A 20 3.56 -0.44 -11.39
CA LEU A 20 2.75 0.77 -11.43
C LEU A 20 1.30 0.53 -10.98
N SER A 21 0.70 -0.58 -11.42
CA SER A 21 -0.67 -0.94 -11.03
C SER A 21 -0.80 -1.17 -9.52
N ILE A 22 0.13 -1.91 -8.91
CA ILE A 22 0.14 -2.11 -7.45
C ILE A 22 0.44 -0.80 -6.71
N THR A 23 1.34 0.03 -7.24
CA THR A 23 1.59 1.37 -6.68
C THR A 23 0.32 2.21 -6.67
N LEU A 24 -0.45 2.19 -7.77
CA LEU A 24 -1.72 2.90 -7.87
C LEU A 24 -2.71 2.38 -6.84
N VAL A 25 -2.87 1.05 -6.72
CA VAL A 25 -3.76 0.43 -5.72
C VAL A 25 -3.35 0.81 -4.30
N ALA A 26 -2.05 0.77 -3.98
CA ALA A 26 -1.59 1.15 -2.65
C ALA A 26 -1.88 2.63 -2.33
N ASN A 27 -1.67 3.55 -3.29
CA ASN A 27 -1.97 4.98 -3.09
C ASN A 27 -3.48 5.24 -2.99
N MET A 28 -4.31 4.51 -3.74
CA MET A 28 -5.76 4.71 -3.69
C MET A 28 -6.42 4.10 -2.45
N PHE A 29 -5.93 2.96 -1.96
CA PHE A 29 -6.68 2.14 -1.01
C PHE A 29 -5.95 1.89 0.31
N PHE A 30 -4.61 1.99 0.34
CA PHE A 30 -3.85 1.81 1.57
C PHE A 30 -3.62 3.14 2.28
N PHE A 31 -2.97 4.12 1.67
CA PHE A 31 -2.52 5.33 2.37
C PHE A 31 -3.66 6.29 2.78
N THR A 32 -4.89 6.04 2.33
CA THR A 32 -6.07 6.87 2.61
C THR A 32 -6.63 6.72 4.04
N TYR A 33 -6.23 5.69 4.78
CA TYR A 33 -6.72 5.47 6.15
C TYR A 33 -6.09 6.41 7.19
N ALA A 34 -4.89 6.91 6.95
CA ALA A 34 -4.12 7.65 7.95
C ALA A 34 -4.87 8.86 8.55
N PRO A 35 -5.55 9.71 7.77
CA PRO A 35 -6.37 10.79 8.31
C PRO A 35 -7.57 10.32 9.11
N LEU A 36 -7.99 9.06 8.94
CA LEU A 36 -9.16 8.50 9.64
C LEU A 36 -8.80 7.86 10.98
N ILE A 37 -7.50 7.68 11.30
CA ILE A 37 -7.06 7.10 12.59
C ILE A 37 -7.65 7.87 13.79
N PRO A 38 -7.57 9.21 13.86
CA PRO A 38 -8.14 9.94 15.00
C PRO A 38 -9.65 9.72 15.14
N VAL A 39 -10.37 9.76 14.03
CA VAL A 39 -11.83 9.57 14.01
C VAL A 39 -12.20 8.14 14.41
N PHE A 40 -11.44 7.15 13.96
CA PHE A 40 -11.63 5.75 14.31
C PHE A 40 -11.34 5.50 15.80
N ALA A 41 -10.24 6.06 16.32
CA ALA A 41 -9.84 5.93 17.72
C ALA A 41 -10.90 6.52 18.66
N GLU A 42 -11.44 7.69 18.32
CA GLU A 42 -12.48 8.35 19.11
C GLU A 42 -13.84 7.66 18.99
N LYS A 43 -14.34 7.46 17.77
CA LYS A 43 -15.72 7.03 17.52
C LYS A 43 -15.93 5.52 17.63
N VAL A 44 -14.92 4.71 17.33
CA VAL A 44 -15.03 3.24 17.30
C VAL A 44 -14.41 2.62 18.54
N LEU A 45 -13.22 3.08 18.94
CA LEU A 45 -12.50 2.51 20.07
C LEU A 45 -12.76 3.25 21.40
N GLY A 46 -13.29 4.47 21.36
CA GLY A 46 -13.57 5.28 22.56
C GLY A 46 -12.33 5.62 23.38
N VAL A 47 -11.15 5.76 22.73
CA VAL A 47 -9.88 5.97 23.42
C VAL A 47 -9.43 7.43 23.38
N GLY A 48 -8.70 7.84 24.44
CA GLY A 48 -8.18 9.19 24.56
C GLY A 48 -6.95 9.49 23.68
N PRO A 49 -6.47 10.76 23.70
CA PRO A 49 -5.42 11.24 22.79
C PRO A 49 -4.11 10.45 22.84
N THR A 50 -3.72 9.96 24.00
CA THR A 50 -2.47 9.18 24.18
C THR A 50 -2.53 7.87 23.42
N LEU A 51 -3.61 7.10 23.58
CA LEU A 51 -3.80 5.83 22.85
C LEU A 51 -4.03 6.06 21.36
N MET A 52 -4.68 7.16 20.98
CA MET A 52 -4.83 7.59 19.59
C MET A 52 -3.44 7.84 18.96
N GLY A 53 -2.55 8.54 19.63
CA GLY A 53 -1.18 8.79 19.15
C GLY A 53 -0.37 7.49 19.01
N LEU A 54 -0.48 6.58 19.97
CA LEU A 54 0.15 5.26 19.88
C LEU A 54 -0.40 4.44 18.72
N LEU A 55 -1.71 4.50 18.50
CA LEU A 55 -2.34 3.82 17.35
C LEU A 55 -1.81 4.37 16.02
N GLY A 56 -1.64 5.69 15.91
CA GLY A 56 -1.01 6.33 14.74
C GLY A 56 0.44 5.87 14.54
N GLY A 57 1.18 5.63 15.61
CA GLY A 57 2.57 5.13 15.58
C GLY A 57 2.69 3.63 15.27
N ALA A 58 1.64 2.84 15.48
CA ALA A 58 1.66 1.39 15.33
C ALA A 58 2.10 0.94 13.92
N HIS A 59 1.63 1.64 12.88
CA HIS A 59 2.04 1.40 11.50
C HIS A 59 3.55 1.64 11.30
N GLY A 60 4.11 2.70 11.86
CA GLY A 60 5.54 3.01 11.79
C GLY A 60 6.38 1.93 12.48
N LEU A 61 5.95 1.46 13.66
CA LEU A 61 6.58 0.34 14.35
C LEU A 61 6.59 -0.93 13.48
N GLY A 62 5.46 -1.25 12.87
CA GLY A 62 5.34 -2.37 11.94
C GLY A 62 6.27 -2.24 10.74
N ALA A 63 6.34 -1.05 10.12
CA ALA A 63 7.20 -0.78 8.99
C ALA A 63 8.69 -0.93 9.37
N PHE A 64 9.08 -0.48 10.56
CA PHE A 64 10.45 -0.66 11.08
C PHE A 64 10.80 -2.15 11.25
N ILE A 65 9.92 -2.93 11.88
CA ILE A 65 10.10 -4.38 12.07
C ILE A 65 10.18 -5.09 10.71
N GLY A 66 9.26 -4.76 9.79
CA GLY A 66 9.22 -5.35 8.45
C GLY A 66 10.46 -5.03 7.62
N ALA A 67 10.96 -3.80 7.67
CA ALA A 67 12.19 -3.39 7.01
C ALA A 67 13.41 -4.11 7.59
N GLY A 68 13.50 -4.24 8.91
CA GLY A 68 14.53 -5.01 9.60
C GLY A 68 14.54 -6.47 9.16
N PHE A 69 13.37 -7.11 9.10
CA PHE A 69 13.23 -8.48 8.63
C PHE A 69 13.72 -8.65 7.17
N ILE A 70 13.38 -7.70 6.29
CA ILE A 70 13.84 -7.71 4.89
C ILE A 70 15.37 -7.51 4.83
N ALA A 71 15.92 -6.60 5.64
CA ALA A 71 17.36 -6.32 5.66
C ALA A 71 18.23 -7.51 6.12
N LEU A 72 17.70 -8.35 7.00
CA LEU A 72 18.38 -9.58 7.46
C LEU A 72 18.40 -10.69 6.42
N GLN A 73 17.62 -10.57 5.35
CA GLN A 73 17.61 -11.57 4.29
C GLN A 73 18.73 -11.31 3.27
N SER A 74 19.78 -12.11 3.32
CA SER A 74 20.98 -11.97 2.46
C SER A 74 20.73 -12.23 0.97
N LYS A 75 19.66 -12.96 0.60
CA LYS A 75 19.30 -13.28 -0.79
C LYS A 75 17.81 -13.16 -1.03
N ILE A 76 17.37 -12.04 -1.58
CA ILE A 76 15.99 -11.86 -2.03
C ILE A 76 15.89 -12.25 -3.51
N ASN A 77 15.65 -13.53 -3.79
CA ASN A 77 15.57 -14.06 -5.17
C ASN A 77 14.24 -13.69 -5.87
N LYS A 78 13.20 -13.30 -5.14
CA LYS A 78 11.84 -13.01 -5.67
C LYS A 78 11.33 -11.68 -5.18
N ARG A 79 11.97 -10.58 -5.57
CA ARG A 79 11.61 -9.19 -5.14
C ARG A 79 10.16 -8.83 -5.41
N SER A 80 9.64 -9.20 -6.57
CA SER A 80 8.24 -9.01 -6.91
C SER A 80 7.28 -9.76 -5.96
N GLY A 81 7.68 -10.95 -5.46
CA GLY A 81 6.90 -11.69 -4.46
C GLY A 81 6.75 -10.94 -3.13
N TYR A 82 7.81 -10.31 -2.65
CA TYR A 82 7.76 -9.45 -1.46
C TYR A 82 6.90 -8.21 -1.68
N TYR A 83 6.97 -7.62 -2.87
CA TYR A 83 6.17 -6.46 -3.25
C TYR A 83 4.67 -6.77 -3.21
N TYR A 84 4.22 -7.80 -3.93
CA TYR A 84 2.81 -8.20 -3.99
C TYR A 84 2.28 -8.70 -2.65
N LYS A 85 3.02 -9.63 -2.00
CA LYS A 85 2.62 -10.19 -0.70
C LYS A 85 2.62 -9.12 0.39
N GLY A 86 3.63 -8.23 0.39
CA GLY A 86 3.70 -7.11 1.31
C GLY A 86 2.48 -6.20 1.18
N THR A 87 2.08 -5.83 -0.04
CA THR A 87 0.88 -5.03 -0.28
C THR A 87 -0.40 -5.75 0.18
N LEU A 88 -0.51 -7.06 -0.08
CA LEU A 88 -1.65 -7.86 0.40
C LEU A 88 -1.71 -7.93 1.93
N VAL A 89 -0.57 -8.11 2.61
CA VAL A 89 -0.50 -8.10 4.08
C VAL A 89 -0.86 -6.72 4.62
N ALA A 90 -0.39 -5.66 3.97
CA ALA A 90 -0.69 -4.29 4.37
C ALA A 90 -2.21 -3.99 4.29
N LEU A 91 -2.82 -4.27 3.15
CA LEU A 91 -4.26 -4.05 2.93
C LEU A 91 -5.12 -5.00 3.77
N GLY A 92 -4.70 -6.27 3.93
CA GLY A 92 -5.35 -7.24 4.81
C GLY A 92 -5.32 -6.82 6.28
N GLY A 93 -4.18 -6.30 6.75
CA GLY A 93 -4.06 -5.71 8.08
C GLY A 93 -5.01 -4.54 8.30
N LEU A 94 -5.15 -3.64 7.30
CA LEU A 94 -6.13 -2.55 7.36
C LEU A 94 -7.58 -3.06 7.34
N PHE A 95 -7.85 -4.10 6.58
CA PHE A 95 -9.17 -4.72 6.57
C PHE A 95 -9.53 -5.29 7.95
N ILE A 96 -8.59 -6.01 8.60
CA ILE A 96 -8.77 -6.50 9.97
C ILE A 96 -8.92 -5.32 10.95
N PHE A 97 -8.13 -4.26 10.79
CA PHE A 97 -8.24 -3.05 11.59
C PHE A 97 -9.64 -2.44 11.52
N SER A 98 -10.22 -2.36 10.32
CA SER A 98 -11.55 -1.78 10.11
C SER A 98 -12.69 -2.54 10.81
N LEU A 99 -12.50 -3.85 11.01
CA LEU A 99 -13.48 -4.71 11.71
C LEU A 99 -13.28 -4.74 13.23
N SER A 100 -12.17 -4.20 13.72
CA SER A 100 -11.81 -4.27 15.13
C SER A 100 -12.56 -3.23 15.95
N GLN A 101 -13.07 -3.68 17.11
CA GLN A 101 -13.65 -2.83 18.14
C GLN A 101 -12.81 -2.83 19.43
N VAL A 102 -11.65 -3.50 19.41
CA VAL A 102 -10.76 -3.66 20.57
C VAL A 102 -9.42 -3.03 20.25
N TYR A 103 -8.94 -2.14 21.13
CA TYR A 103 -7.70 -1.39 20.91
C TYR A 103 -6.48 -2.28 20.64
N THR A 104 -6.28 -3.35 21.42
CA THR A 104 -5.15 -4.28 21.23
C THR A 104 -5.15 -4.96 19.85
N LEU A 105 -6.33 -5.37 19.38
CA LEU A 105 -6.47 -5.95 18.04
C LEU A 105 -6.22 -4.90 16.94
N SER A 106 -6.75 -3.69 17.12
CA SER A 106 -6.53 -2.56 16.21
C SER A 106 -5.04 -2.21 16.10
N PHE A 107 -4.36 -2.13 17.24
CA PHE A 107 -2.92 -1.87 17.30
C PHE A 107 -2.11 -2.97 16.58
N ALA A 108 -2.38 -4.24 16.90
CA ALA A 108 -1.71 -5.38 16.25
C ALA A 108 -1.97 -5.41 14.75
N ALA A 109 -3.19 -5.15 14.30
CA ALA A 109 -3.55 -5.10 12.88
C ALA A 109 -2.79 -3.99 12.13
N LEU A 110 -2.63 -2.80 12.73
CA LEU A 110 -1.82 -1.73 12.15
C LEU A 110 -0.32 -2.03 12.14
N VAL A 111 0.21 -2.73 13.15
CA VAL A 111 1.59 -3.22 13.13
C VAL A 111 1.79 -4.20 11.97
N ILE A 112 0.88 -5.16 11.78
CA ILE A 112 0.92 -6.11 10.66
C ILE A 112 0.82 -5.38 9.32
N ALA A 113 -0.08 -4.39 9.20
CA ALA A 113 -0.19 -3.55 8.02
C ALA A 113 1.13 -2.82 7.72
N GLY A 114 1.78 -2.28 8.75
CA GLY A 114 3.10 -1.64 8.65
C GLY A 114 4.19 -2.61 8.18
N MET A 115 4.23 -3.83 8.72
CA MET A 115 5.18 -4.86 8.26
C MET A 115 4.99 -5.17 6.77
N GLY A 116 3.75 -5.26 6.32
CA GLY A 116 3.41 -5.48 4.92
C GLY A 116 3.91 -4.36 4.01
N ILE A 117 3.67 -3.11 4.40
CA ILE A 117 4.04 -1.95 3.57
C ILE A 117 5.56 -1.77 3.47
N ALA A 118 6.35 -2.27 4.41
CA ALA A 118 7.80 -2.29 4.29
C ALA A 118 8.25 -3.07 3.05
N GLY A 119 7.58 -4.19 2.72
CA GLY A 119 7.84 -4.94 1.49
C GLY A 119 7.52 -4.14 0.24
N PHE A 120 6.41 -3.39 0.24
CA PHE A 120 6.07 -2.46 -0.83
C PHE A 120 7.14 -1.37 -0.98
N ALA A 121 7.45 -0.64 0.08
CA ALA A 121 8.32 0.54 0.04
C ALA A 121 9.77 0.20 -0.36
N THR A 122 10.29 -0.95 0.10
CA THR A 122 11.66 -1.38 -0.21
C THR A 122 11.79 -1.98 -1.61
N MET A 123 10.78 -2.71 -2.09
CA MET A 123 10.86 -3.41 -3.37
C MET A 123 10.42 -2.56 -4.57
N GLN A 124 9.54 -1.56 -4.40
CA GLN A 124 9.09 -0.70 -5.48
C GLN A 124 10.23 -0.05 -6.28
N PRO A 125 11.15 0.73 -5.65
CA PRO A 125 12.23 1.35 -6.39
C PRO A 125 13.19 0.31 -6.99
N ALA A 126 13.44 -0.79 -6.29
CA ALA A 126 14.30 -1.86 -6.79
C ALA A 126 13.72 -2.53 -8.05
N LEU A 127 12.41 -2.79 -8.10
CA LEU A 127 11.74 -3.35 -9.28
C LEU A 127 11.81 -2.40 -10.47
N ILE A 128 11.60 -1.10 -10.24
CA ILE A 128 11.67 -0.09 -11.31
C ILE A 128 13.08 -0.01 -11.88
N ILE A 129 14.11 0.06 -11.01
CA ILE A 129 15.50 0.15 -11.45
C ILE A 129 15.91 -1.08 -12.25
N LEU A 130 15.51 -2.27 -11.83
CA LEU A 130 15.86 -3.52 -12.51
C LEU A 130 15.10 -3.75 -13.82
N SER A 131 13.93 -3.12 -13.97
CA SER A 131 13.06 -3.33 -15.14
C SER A 131 13.15 -2.19 -16.16
N SER A 132 13.97 -1.17 -15.91
CA SER A 132 14.13 0.01 -16.77
C SER A 132 15.58 0.25 -17.17
N ASP A 133 15.80 0.65 -18.43
CA ASP A 133 17.08 1.15 -18.90
C ASP A 133 17.37 2.54 -18.33
N ASP A 134 18.64 2.93 -18.26
CA ASP A 134 19.07 4.23 -17.74
C ASP A 134 18.40 5.40 -18.46
N ALA A 135 18.19 5.30 -19.77
CA ALA A 135 17.56 6.32 -20.60
C ALA A 135 16.06 6.52 -20.32
N THR A 136 15.37 5.48 -19.83
CA THR A 136 13.91 5.48 -19.61
C THR A 136 13.53 5.57 -18.13
N ARG A 137 14.46 5.27 -17.22
CA ARG A 137 14.26 5.22 -15.76
C ARG A 137 13.64 6.49 -15.19
N GLY A 138 14.15 7.66 -15.57
CA GLY A 138 13.63 8.96 -15.12
C GLY A 138 12.15 9.17 -15.51
N ARG A 139 11.77 8.73 -16.71
CA ARG A 139 10.38 8.82 -17.20
C ARG A 139 9.44 7.90 -16.40
N ILE A 140 9.89 6.68 -16.08
CA ILE A 140 9.11 5.71 -15.30
C ILE A 140 8.95 6.20 -13.85
N LEU A 141 10.01 6.74 -13.24
CA LEU A 141 9.92 7.38 -11.91
C LEU A 141 8.96 8.59 -11.92
N GLY A 142 8.90 9.35 -13.01
CA GLY A 142 7.91 10.41 -13.19
C GLY A 142 6.46 9.85 -13.17
N ILE A 143 6.20 8.70 -13.80
CA ILE A 143 4.89 8.04 -13.75
C ILE A 143 4.57 7.56 -12.32
N VAL A 144 5.54 7.00 -11.60
CA VAL A 144 5.36 6.65 -10.18
C VAL A 144 4.95 7.88 -9.36
N SER A 145 5.61 9.02 -9.58
CA SER A 145 5.25 10.27 -8.91
C SER A 145 3.82 10.73 -9.23
N MET A 146 3.35 10.48 -10.46
CA MET A 146 1.95 10.74 -10.83
C MET A 146 0.97 9.82 -10.09
N THR A 147 1.32 8.54 -9.86
CA THR A 147 0.47 7.64 -9.07
C THR A 147 0.38 8.08 -7.61
N ILE A 148 1.44 8.69 -7.07
CA ILE A 148 1.40 9.30 -5.73
C ILE A 148 0.50 10.55 -5.73
N GLY A 149 0.50 11.33 -6.81
CA GLY A 149 -0.34 12.52 -6.99
C GLY A 149 -1.85 12.25 -6.93
N ILE A 150 -2.30 11.00 -7.07
CA ILE A 150 -3.72 10.64 -6.92
C ILE A 150 -4.17 10.55 -5.44
N LEU A 151 -3.23 10.49 -4.51
CA LEU A 151 -3.51 10.30 -3.09
C LEU A 151 -4.46 11.35 -2.48
N PRO A 152 -4.31 12.67 -2.75
CA PRO A 152 -5.24 13.67 -2.21
C PRO A 152 -6.69 13.43 -2.66
N LEU A 153 -6.89 13.07 -3.94
CA LEU A 153 -8.22 12.74 -4.46
C LEU A 153 -8.81 11.52 -3.74
N SER A 154 -8.00 10.49 -3.57
CA SER A 154 -8.41 9.28 -2.86
C SER A 154 -8.75 9.55 -1.38
N MET A 155 -7.99 10.44 -0.71
CA MET A 155 -8.28 10.87 0.66
C MET A 155 -9.63 11.61 0.75
N VAL A 156 -9.96 12.46 -0.22
CA VAL A 156 -11.27 13.15 -0.27
C VAL A 156 -12.39 12.14 -0.45
N LEU A 157 -12.24 11.18 -1.35
CA LEU A 157 -13.25 10.15 -1.59
C LEU A 157 -13.48 9.27 -0.35
N VAL A 158 -12.41 8.76 0.26
CA VAL A 158 -12.51 7.91 1.46
C VAL A 158 -12.98 8.72 2.67
N GLY A 159 -12.56 9.97 2.80
CA GLY A 159 -13.06 10.90 3.82
C GLY A 159 -14.57 11.18 3.67
N GLY A 160 -15.05 11.40 2.44
CA GLY A 160 -16.46 11.53 2.13
C GLY A 160 -17.26 10.26 2.48
N MET A 161 -16.73 9.09 2.14
CA MET A 161 -17.32 7.81 2.57
C MET A 161 -17.37 7.68 4.10
N ALA A 162 -16.31 8.11 4.80
CA ALA A 162 -16.26 8.05 6.26
C ALA A 162 -17.27 9.00 6.91
N ALA A 163 -17.56 10.14 6.29
CA ALA A 163 -18.58 11.08 6.78
C ALA A 163 -20.01 10.49 6.70
N ILE A 164 -20.28 9.65 5.69
CA ILE A 164 -21.62 9.06 5.46
C ILE A 164 -21.76 7.71 6.16
N LEU A 165 -20.76 6.82 6.00
CA LEU A 165 -20.83 5.42 6.43
C LEU A 165 -20.10 5.17 7.76
N GLY A 166 -19.34 6.15 8.25
CA GLY A 166 -18.44 6.01 9.37
C GLY A 166 -17.04 5.50 8.99
N PRO A 167 -16.05 5.73 9.87
CA PRO A 167 -14.64 5.45 9.56
C PRO A 167 -14.36 3.95 9.36
N ALA A 168 -15.00 3.08 10.12
CA ALA A 168 -14.82 1.63 10.04
C ALA A 168 -15.20 1.07 8.67
N LEU A 169 -16.41 1.39 8.18
CA LEU A 169 -16.89 0.94 6.87
C LEU A 169 -16.08 1.56 5.73
N ALA A 170 -15.73 2.84 5.82
CA ALA A 170 -14.91 3.50 4.79
C ALA A 170 -13.54 2.83 4.63
N ILE A 171 -12.84 2.55 5.73
CA ILE A 171 -11.56 1.83 5.71
C ILE A 171 -11.76 0.39 5.22
N GLY A 172 -12.82 -0.29 5.68
CA GLY A 172 -13.11 -1.68 5.32
C GLY A 172 -13.38 -1.85 3.83
N ILE A 173 -14.25 -1.02 3.25
CA ILE A 173 -14.55 -1.04 1.81
C ILE A 173 -13.29 -0.73 1.00
N SER A 174 -12.58 0.34 1.37
CA SER A 174 -11.36 0.76 0.69
C SER A 174 -10.30 -0.34 0.71
N SER A 175 -9.96 -0.86 1.88
CA SER A 175 -8.95 -1.93 2.01
C SER A 175 -9.40 -3.24 1.38
N GLY A 176 -10.69 -3.61 1.47
CA GLY A 176 -11.25 -4.81 0.85
C GLY A 176 -11.15 -4.77 -0.68
N VAL A 177 -11.52 -3.64 -1.30
CA VAL A 177 -11.32 -3.42 -2.74
C VAL A 177 -9.84 -3.48 -3.10
N GLY A 178 -8.97 -2.86 -2.30
CA GLY A 178 -7.52 -2.92 -2.48
C GLY A 178 -6.96 -4.35 -2.43
N VAL A 179 -7.42 -5.18 -1.47
CA VAL A 179 -7.06 -6.61 -1.37
C VAL A 179 -7.48 -7.35 -2.65
N ALA A 180 -8.74 -7.19 -3.07
CA ALA A 180 -9.26 -7.87 -4.26
C ALA A 180 -8.47 -7.50 -5.51
N LEU A 181 -8.24 -6.21 -5.75
CA LEU A 181 -7.46 -5.73 -6.89
C LEU A 181 -6.01 -6.23 -6.84
N THR A 182 -5.36 -6.17 -5.67
CA THR A 182 -3.98 -6.66 -5.52
C THR A 182 -3.90 -8.17 -5.75
N ALA A 183 -4.88 -8.95 -5.28
CA ALA A 183 -4.94 -10.40 -5.52
C ALA A 183 -5.09 -10.72 -7.01
N ILE A 184 -5.99 -10.03 -7.72
CA ILE A 184 -6.18 -10.16 -9.16
C ILE A 184 -4.89 -9.82 -9.90
N LEU A 185 -4.29 -8.66 -9.61
CA LEU A 185 -3.04 -8.23 -10.25
C LEU A 185 -1.88 -9.19 -9.96
N SER A 186 -1.80 -9.76 -8.75
CA SER A 186 -0.76 -10.73 -8.40
C SER A 186 -0.91 -12.04 -9.17
N PHE A 187 -2.14 -12.45 -9.48
CA PHE A 187 -2.42 -13.62 -10.30
C PHE A 187 -1.95 -13.42 -11.75
N TYR A 188 -2.34 -12.30 -12.36
CA TYR A 188 -1.87 -11.97 -13.71
C TYR A 188 -0.35 -11.82 -13.80
N ALA A 189 0.28 -11.18 -12.81
CA ALA A 189 1.74 -11.05 -12.77
C ALA A 189 2.46 -12.40 -12.61
N ARG A 190 1.82 -13.41 -12.02
CA ARG A 190 2.38 -14.76 -11.88
C ARG A 190 2.42 -15.49 -13.21
N GLU A 191 1.43 -15.32 -14.06
CA GLU A 191 1.42 -15.86 -15.43
C GLU A 191 2.49 -15.21 -16.30
N MET A 192 2.67 -13.89 -16.20
CA MET A 192 3.71 -13.16 -16.94
C MET A 192 5.15 -13.49 -16.51
N ARG A 193 5.36 -14.11 -15.35
CA ARG A 193 6.68 -14.59 -14.87
C ARG A 193 7.07 -15.95 -15.41
N LYS A 194 6.18 -16.64 -16.10
CA LYS A 194 6.48 -17.91 -16.76
C LYS A 194 7.02 -17.72 -18.18
N LEU A 195 6.95 -16.48 -18.66
CA LEU A 195 7.55 -16.04 -19.92
C LEU A 195 8.94 -15.43 -19.66
#